data_77095a525d9e972a9c85abc1d0ed5274
#
_entry.id   77095a525d9e972a9c85abc1d0ed5274
#
_cell.length_a   1.000
_cell.length_b   1.000
_cell.length_c   1.000
_cell.angle_alpha   90.00
_cell.angle_beta   90.00
_cell.angle_gamma   90.00
#
_symmetry.space_group_name_H-M   'P 1'
#
loop_
_entity.id
_entity.type
_entity.pdbx_description
1 polymer ?
#
loop_
_entity_poly.entity_id
_entity_poly.type
_entity_poly.pdbx_seq_one_letter_code
_entity_poly.pdbx_strand_id
1 'polypeptide(L)'
;MLVGVTTPEKFYFDEVHYVPAARQMLEPVMPNPVLNPMHPPLAKQLIALSIRSFGDGPLGWRYPGVLFGALSIVAVYLCGLALFAKPGPAVAASLIAFFNQMLFVQSRIAMLDIFALAFGLFGIAAFMHGFRQARPHLAFALAGLAFGLAAACKWSGLFALAVCIVIVAAIRLMQGWRTQFADGRDGDWYRPGLWPDFRYYHFAACFVLLPAVVYLATFVPLHGLSASGLVEAQRRIFSDNTTTAIAGHTYMSAWPSWPLLVRPVWYLFDKIGDDRIAAVVLLGNPVVLWAALPALAICLRDWIVTRRADAFLVLAFYFGPYLAWALLPRTLGFLYYYLPAATFASLALVYVLRRGNSPRWLLWAFVAVACAGFAAMLPISAAFVGTSMETFVRLMLFQSWI
;
A
#
# COMPACT_ATOMS: atom_id res chain seq x y z
N MET A 1 4.37 9.11 14.55
CA MET A 1 3.90 9.72 13.30
C MET A 1 3.46 11.19 13.46
N LEU A 2 2.74 11.57 14.51
CA LEU A 2 2.29 12.98 14.72
C LEU A 2 3.39 13.98 15.05
N VAL A 3 4.45 13.57 15.75
CA VAL A 3 5.52 14.48 16.18
C VAL A 3 6.16 15.16 14.98
N GLY A 4 6.14 16.50 14.94
CA GLY A 4 6.70 17.30 13.85
C GLY A 4 5.97 17.18 12.50
N VAL A 5 4.71 16.72 12.46
CA VAL A 5 3.93 16.60 11.20
C VAL A 5 3.63 17.96 10.57
N THR A 6 3.62 19.03 11.37
CA THR A 6 3.42 20.41 10.92
C THR A 6 4.66 21.03 10.28
N THR A 7 5.81 20.37 10.33
CA THR A 7 7.05 20.83 9.70
C THR A 7 7.30 20.05 8.40
N PRO A 8 7.61 20.76 7.29
CA PRO A 8 7.63 22.22 7.11
C PRO A 8 6.21 22.81 7.01
N GLU A 9 6.07 24.11 7.22
CA GLU A 9 4.79 24.82 7.10
C GLU A 9 4.35 25.03 5.63
N LYS A 10 5.24 24.82 4.69
CA LYS A 10 4.97 24.88 3.25
C LYS A 10 4.59 23.51 2.67
N PHE A 11 3.97 23.51 1.48
CA PHE A 11 3.81 22.29 0.71
C PHE A 11 5.15 21.74 0.25
N TYR A 12 5.26 20.43 0.21
CA TYR A 12 6.40 19.76 -0.41
C TYR A 12 5.93 18.56 -1.25
N PHE A 13 6.70 18.26 -2.27
CA PHE A 13 6.40 17.20 -3.23
C PHE A 13 4.97 17.33 -3.81
N ASP A 14 4.21 16.25 -3.89
CA ASP A 14 2.88 16.21 -4.51
C ASP A 14 1.78 16.91 -3.70
N GLU A 15 2.05 17.42 -2.48
CA GLU A 15 1.08 18.26 -1.74
C GLU A 15 0.64 19.47 -2.55
N VAL A 16 1.52 19.99 -3.42
CA VAL A 16 1.24 21.11 -4.33
C VAL A 16 0.08 20.82 -5.30
N HIS A 17 -0.24 19.55 -5.51
CA HIS A 17 -1.33 19.11 -6.38
C HIS A 17 -2.57 18.69 -5.58
N TYR A 18 -2.38 17.95 -4.48
CA TYR A 18 -3.50 17.33 -3.77
C TYR A 18 -4.18 18.24 -2.76
N VAL A 19 -3.43 19.12 -2.09
CA VAL A 19 -4.02 20.06 -1.13
C VAL A 19 -4.86 21.14 -1.81
N PRO A 20 -4.41 21.80 -2.92
CA PRO A 20 -5.27 22.71 -3.67
C PRO A 20 -6.53 22.02 -4.21
N ALA A 21 -6.41 20.78 -4.70
CA ALA A 21 -7.57 20.02 -5.15
C ALA A 21 -8.56 19.70 -3.99
N ALA A 22 -8.05 19.42 -2.79
CA ALA A 22 -8.88 19.22 -1.61
C ALA A 22 -9.57 20.52 -1.15
N ARG A 23 -8.87 21.66 -1.18
CA ARG A 23 -9.46 23.00 -0.90
C ARG A 23 -10.63 23.29 -1.82
N GLN A 24 -10.45 23.06 -3.12
CA GLN A 24 -11.50 23.28 -4.10
C GLN A 24 -12.77 22.45 -3.82
N MET A 25 -12.63 21.23 -3.27
CA MET A 25 -13.79 20.41 -2.91
C MET A 25 -14.61 20.98 -1.74
N LEU A 26 -14.10 21.97 -1.01
CA LEU A 26 -14.83 22.68 0.05
C LEU A 26 -15.68 23.84 -0.49
N GLU A 27 -15.48 24.23 -1.73
CA GLU A 27 -16.23 25.31 -2.37
C GLU A 27 -17.61 24.83 -2.80
N PRO A 28 -18.69 25.61 -2.58
CA PRO A 28 -20.07 25.19 -2.86
C PRO A 28 -20.44 25.32 -4.36
N VAL A 29 -19.51 25.08 -5.26
CA VAL A 29 -19.73 25.18 -6.73
C VAL A 29 -20.00 23.79 -7.31
N MET A 30 -21.15 23.64 -7.97
CA MET A 30 -21.54 22.41 -8.68
C MET A 30 -21.85 22.68 -10.15
N PRO A 31 -21.32 21.91 -11.13
CA PRO A 31 -20.31 20.86 -10.96
C PRO A 31 -18.96 21.45 -10.56
N ASN A 32 -18.31 20.83 -9.59
CA ASN A 32 -17.02 21.31 -9.11
C ASN A 32 -15.95 21.01 -10.17
N PRO A 33 -15.25 22.02 -10.73
CA PRO A 33 -14.17 21.80 -11.68
C PRO A 33 -13.00 21.15 -10.94
N VAL A 34 -12.87 19.83 -11.02
CA VAL A 34 -11.92 19.05 -10.24
C VAL A 34 -10.47 19.38 -10.64
N LEU A 35 -9.74 20.06 -9.77
CA LEU A 35 -8.29 20.17 -9.87
C LEU A 35 -7.67 18.77 -9.69
N ASN A 36 -6.57 18.49 -10.40
CA ASN A 36 -5.93 17.18 -10.39
C ASN A 36 -6.91 16.02 -10.72
N PRO A 37 -7.54 16.02 -11.90
CA PRO A 37 -8.54 15.03 -12.30
C PRO A 37 -7.95 13.65 -12.60
N MET A 38 -6.62 13.51 -12.69
CA MET A 38 -5.94 12.27 -13.04
C MET A 38 -6.08 11.15 -11.99
N HIS A 39 -6.59 11.47 -10.80
CA HIS A 39 -6.81 10.50 -9.73
C HIS A 39 -8.23 10.58 -9.17
N PRO A 40 -8.82 9.44 -8.73
CA PRO A 40 -10.12 9.39 -8.09
C PRO A 40 -10.23 10.31 -6.87
N PRO A 41 -11.45 10.65 -6.41
CA PRO A 41 -11.64 11.78 -5.50
C PRO A 41 -11.47 11.46 -4.01
N LEU A 42 -11.65 10.20 -3.56
CA LEU A 42 -11.84 9.87 -2.14
C LEU A 42 -10.71 10.38 -1.22
N ALA A 43 -9.46 10.17 -1.60
CA ALA A 43 -8.33 10.63 -0.76
C ALA A 43 -8.31 12.17 -0.64
N LYS A 44 -8.62 12.90 -1.73
CA LYS A 44 -8.75 14.36 -1.73
C LYS A 44 -9.94 14.82 -0.88
N GLN A 45 -11.07 14.10 -0.90
CA GLN A 45 -12.22 14.35 -0.02
C GLN A 45 -11.87 14.16 1.46
N LEU A 46 -11.06 13.15 1.80
CA LEU A 46 -10.58 12.92 3.16
C LEU A 46 -9.64 14.03 3.63
N ILE A 47 -8.77 14.54 2.75
CA ILE A 47 -7.93 15.71 3.03
C ILE A 47 -8.81 16.96 3.21
N ALA A 48 -9.80 17.17 2.35
CA ALA A 48 -10.76 18.27 2.45
C ALA A 48 -11.52 18.25 3.79
N LEU A 49 -12.04 17.09 4.19
CA LEU A 49 -12.70 16.90 5.47
C LEU A 49 -11.77 17.27 6.65
N SER A 50 -10.50 16.89 6.57
CA SER A 50 -9.50 17.22 7.59
C SER A 50 -9.21 18.74 7.63
N ILE A 51 -9.07 19.40 6.48
CA ILE A 51 -8.93 20.86 6.40
C ILE A 51 -10.13 21.56 7.05
N ARG A 52 -11.34 21.09 6.78
CA ARG A 52 -12.57 21.62 7.38
C ARG A 52 -12.58 21.46 8.92
N SER A 53 -12.00 20.38 9.43
CA SER A 53 -12.06 20.04 10.86
C SER A 53 -10.92 20.66 11.67
N PHE A 54 -9.71 20.76 11.10
CA PHE A 54 -8.49 21.18 11.80
C PHE A 54 -7.90 22.50 11.26
N GLY A 55 -8.57 23.15 10.32
CA GLY A 55 -8.10 24.35 9.66
C GLY A 55 -7.19 24.09 8.46
N ASP A 56 -7.04 25.12 7.62
CA ASP A 56 -6.22 25.08 6.41
C ASP A 56 -4.75 25.37 6.70
N GLY A 57 -4.07 24.40 7.25
CA GLY A 57 -2.67 24.44 7.62
C GLY A 57 -2.04 23.04 7.56
N PRO A 58 -0.74 22.93 7.85
CA PRO A 58 -0.01 21.65 7.73
C PRO A 58 -0.64 20.49 8.52
N LEU A 59 -1.25 20.77 9.68
CA LEU A 59 -1.98 19.76 10.43
C LEU A 59 -3.20 19.27 9.65
N GLY A 60 -4.04 20.20 9.16
CA GLY A 60 -5.24 19.85 8.39
C GLY A 60 -4.91 19.07 7.12
N TRP A 61 -3.80 19.36 6.46
CA TRP A 61 -3.40 18.65 5.25
C TRP A 61 -2.90 17.24 5.52
N ARG A 62 -2.09 17.03 6.57
CA ARG A 62 -1.29 15.81 6.81
C ARG A 62 -1.88 14.88 7.87
N TYR A 63 -2.76 15.38 8.75
CA TYR A 63 -3.39 14.56 9.79
C TYR A 63 -4.08 13.29 9.23
N PRO A 64 -4.85 13.34 8.13
CA PRO A 64 -5.46 12.13 7.60
C PRO A 64 -4.42 11.13 7.10
N GLY A 65 -3.27 11.58 6.57
CA GLY A 65 -2.15 10.70 6.24
C GLY A 65 -1.63 9.95 7.46
N VAL A 66 -1.47 10.63 8.61
CA VAL A 66 -1.06 10.00 9.87
C VAL A 66 -2.09 8.97 10.36
N LEU A 67 -3.38 9.31 10.30
CA LEU A 67 -4.45 8.40 10.69
C LEU A 67 -4.45 7.13 9.82
N PHE A 68 -4.38 7.29 8.50
CA PHE A 68 -4.37 6.15 7.57
C PHE A 68 -3.05 5.37 7.62
N GLY A 69 -1.93 6.01 7.97
CA GLY A 69 -0.70 5.32 8.31
C GLY A 69 -0.86 4.41 9.54
N ALA A 70 -1.48 4.91 10.60
CA ALA A 70 -1.78 4.10 11.79
C ALA A 70 -2.77 2.96 11.47
N LEU A 71 -3.81 3.23 10.67
CA LEU A 71 -4.75 2.22 10.20
C LEU A 71 -4.05 1.15 9.33
N SER A 72 -3.04 1.52 8.54
CA SER A 72 -2.22 0.55 7.79
C SER A 72 -1.49 -0.41 8.72
N ILE A 73 -0.95 0.06 9.85
CA ILE A 73 -0.32 -0.79 10.87
C ILE A 73 -1.33 -1.77 11.48
N VAL A 74 -2.54 -1.31 11.79
CA VAL A 74 -3.64 -2.18 12.27
C VAL A 74 -4.00 -3.22 11.20
N ALA A 75 -4.08 -2.82 9.94
CA ALA A 75 -4.40 -3.75 8.86
C ALA A 75 -3.29 -4.81 8.66
N VAL A 76 -2.01 -4.46 8.80
CA VAL A 76 -0.89 -5.43 8.81
C VAL A 76 -1.03 -6.41 9.97
N TYR A 77 -1.43 -5.93 11.17
CA TYR A 77 -1.72 -6.80 12.31
C TYR A 77 -2.82 -7.82 11.98
N LEU A 78 -3.91 -7.38 11.36
CA LEU A 78 -5.00 -8.25 10.94
C LEU A 78 -4.57 -9.26 9.86
N CYS A 79 -3.75 -8.85 8.88
CA CYS A 79 -3.12 -9.76 7.93
C CYS A 79 -2.25 -10.81 8.65
N GLY A 80 -1.45 -10.37 9.63
CA GLY A 80 -0.63 -11.25 10.46
C GLY A 80 -1.46 -12.24 11.28
N LEU A 81 -2.58 -11.80 11.86
CA LEU A 81 -3.51 -12.71 12.56
C LEU A 81 -4.13 -13.73 11.60
N ALA A 82 -4.56 -13.29 10.40
CA ALA A 82 -5.11 -14.18 9.40
C ALA A 82 -4.08 -15.22 8.90
N LEU A 83 -2.80 -14.85 8.80
CA LEU A 83 -1.73 -15.76 8.39
C LEU A 83 -1.26 -16.69 9.50
N PHE A 84 -1.00 -16.13 10.68
CA PHE A 84 -0.25 -16.83 11.73
C PHE A 84 -1.13 -17.37 12.85
N ALA A 85 -2.37 -16.92 12.95
CA ALA A 85 -3.32 -17.27 14.02
C ALA A 85 -2.76 -17.04 15.46
N LYS A 86 -1.79 -16.14 15.61
CA LYS A 86 -1.13 -15.82 16.88
C LYS A 86 -0.85 -14.32 16.98
N PRO A 87 -1.17 -13.66 18.12
CA PRO A 87 -1.02 -12.22 18.26
C PRO A 87 0.46 -11.75 18.24
N GLY A 88 1.37 -12.48 18.90
CA GLY A 88 2.78 -12.07 18.98
C GLY A 88 3.44 -11.85 17.60
N PRO A 89 3.38 -12.83 16.70
CA PRO A 89 3.85 -12.65 15.32
C PRO A 89 3.12 -11.58 14.52
N ALA A 90 1.82 -11.40 14.74
CA ALA A 90 1.07 -10.32 14.09
C ALA A 90 1.56 -8.95 14.56
N VAL A 91 1.82 -8.77 15.86
CA VAL A 91 2.45 -7.56 16.42
C VAL A 91 3.84 -7.35 15.84
N ALA A 92 4.67 -8.40 15.75
CA ALA A 92 6.01 -8.27 15.16
C ALA A 92 5.96 -7.82 13.69
N ALA A 93 5.03 -8.35 12.88
CA ALA A 93 4.84 -7.91 11.51
C ALA A 93 4.45 -6.43 11.42
N SER A 94 3.55 -5.98 12.30
CA SER A 94 3.14 -4.57 12.39
C SER A 94 4.28 -3.65 12.80
N LEU A 95 5.11 -4.06 13.75
CA LEU A 95 6.27 -3.29 14.17
C LEU A 95 7.33 -3.21 13.07
N ILE A 96 7.62 -4.33 12.37
CA ILE A 96 8.54 -4.33 11.23
C ILE A 96 8.01 -3.42 10.11
N ALA A 97 6.69 -3.46 9.83
CA ALA A 97 6.08 -2.55 8.85
C ALA A 97 6.16 -1.08 9.30
N PHE A 98 5.96 -0.79 10.58
CA PHE A 98 6.11 0.56 11.15
C PHE A 98 7.56 1.07 11.03
N PHE A 99 8.54 0.19 11.29
CA PHE A 99 9.97 0.51 11.16
C PHE A 99 10.46 0.50 9.71
N ASN A 100 9.58 0.23 8.74
CA ASN A 100 9.88 0.53 7.35
C ASN A 100 9.71 2.04 7.11
N GLN A 101 10.82 2.75 6.94
CA GLN A 101 10.89 4.19 6.74
C GLN A 101 9.95 4.70 5.63
N MET A 102 9.71 3.89 4.59
CA MET A 102 8.81 4.23 3.48
C MET A 102 7.37 4.46 3.96
N LEU A 103 6.84 3.58 4.82
CA LEU A 103 5.51 3.73 5.41
C LEU A 103 5.42 4.97 6.30
N PHE A 104 6.47 5.21 7.10
CA PHE A 104 6.54 6.38 7.98
C PHE A 104 6.50 7.68 7.19
N VAL A 105 7.31 7.82 6.15
CA VAL A 105 7.36 9.04 5.31
C VAL A 105 6.01 9.27 4.62
N GLN A 106 5.45 8.23 4.00
CA GLN A 106 4.15 8.33 3.33
C GLN A 106 2.99 8.68 4.27
N SER A 107 3.11 8.35 5.55
CA SER A 107 2.10 8.70 6.57
C SER A 107 2.10 10.18 6.96
N ARG A 108 3.14 10.93 6.59
CA ARG A 108 3.37 12.30 7.09
C ARG A 108 3.24 13.37 6.02
N ILE A 109 2.74 12.99 4.86
CA ILE A 109 2.54 13.86 3.71
C ILE A 109 1.11 13.69 3.18
N ALA A 110 0.52 14.74 2.63
CA ALA A 110 -0.80 14.69 2.02
C ALA A 110 -0.75 14.08 0.61
N MET A 111 -0.43 12.76 0.54
CA MET A 111 -0.41 11.97 -0.69
C MET A 111 -1.52 10.93 -0.69
N LEU A 112 -1.91 10.47 -1.89
CA LEU A 112 -3.03 9.55 -2.08
C LEU A 112 -2.68 8.10 -1.73
N ASP A 113 -1.38 7.75 -1.77
CA ASP A 113 -0.87 6.38 -1.65
C ASP A 113 -1.16 5.74 -0.30
N ILE A 114 -1.08 6.50 0.79
CA ILE A 114 -1.31 5.98 2.13
C ILE A 114 -2.77 5.58 2.37
N PHE A 115 -3.72 6.31 1.77
CA PHE A 115 -5.14 5.98 1.85
C PHE A 115 -5.44 4.70 1.05
N ALA A 116 -4.94 4.62 -0.18
CA ALA A 116 -5.08 3.43 -1.02
C ALA A 116 -4.44 2.20 -0.36
N LEU A 117 -3.27 2.36 0.28
CA LEU A 117 -2.59 1.31 1.03
C LEU A 117 -3.45 0.81 2.20
N ALA A 118 -3.95 1.71 3.05
CA ALA A 118 -4.72 1.33 4.23
C ALA A 118 -5.97 0.54 3.85
N PHE A 119 -6.79 1.07 2.96
CA PHE A 119 -7.97 0.36 2.48
C PHE A 119 -7.61 -0.95 1.77
N GLY A 120 -6.57 -0.96 0.94
CA GLY A 120 -6.08 -2.16 0.28
C GLY A 120 -5.65 -3.25 1.27
N LEU A 121 -4.92 -2.88 2.34
CA LEU A 121 -4.51 -3.81 3.39
C LEU A 121 -5.69 -4.36 4.19
N PHE A 122 -6.72 -3.54 4.51
CA PHE A 122 -7.96 -4.04 5.11
C PHE A 122 -8.67 -5.02 4.19
N GLY A 123 -8.71 -4.73 2.88
CA GLY A 123 -9.26 -5.64 1.87
C GLY A 123 -8.51 -6.98 1.86
N ILE A 124 -7.18 -6.95 1.88
CA ILE A 124 -6.34 -8.15 1.93
C ILE A 124 -6.56 -8.91 3.24
N ALA A 125 -6.62 -8.24 4.39
CA ALA A 125 -6.86 -8.87 5.67
C ALA A 125 -8.21 -9.59 5.70
N ALA A 126 -9.27 -8.93 5.22
CA ALA A 126 -10.60 -9.51 5.11
C ALA A 126 -10.61 -10.71 4.14
N PHE A 127 -9.93 -10.59 2.99
CA PHE A 127 -9.78 -11.69 2.04
C PHE A 127 -9.05 -12.89 2.66
N MET A 128 -7.91 -12.68 3.30
CA MET A 128 -7.14 -13.74 3.97
C MET A 128 -7.93 -14.42 5.08
N HIS A 129 -8.71 -13.65 5.83
CA HIS A 129 -9.61 -14.20 6.84
C HIS A 129 -10.69 -15.07 6.21
N GLY A 130 -11.38 -14.56 5.18
CA GLY A 130 -12.40 -15.30 4.42
C GLY A 130 -11.84 -16.52 3.70
N PHE A 131 -10.59 -16.46 3.25
CA PHE A 131 -9.92 -17.56 2.55
C PHE A 131 -9.92 -18.86 3.37
N ARG A 132 -9.88 -18.76 4.71
CA ARG A 132 -9.86 -19.90 5.64
C ARG A 132 -11.23 -20.33 6.15
N GLN A 133 -12.28 -19.58 5.81
CA GLN A 133 -13.65 -19.87 6.26
C GLN A 133 -14.39 -20.76 5.28
N ALA A 134 -15.27 -21.63 5.79
CA ALA A 134 -16.19 -22.38 4.95
C ALA A 134 -17.24 -21.46 4.28
N ARG A 135 -17.65 -20.38 4.96
CA ARG A 135 -18.64 -19.39 4.48
C ARG A 135 -18.01 -17.98 4.45
N PRO A 136 -17.28 -17.63 3.39
CA PRO A 136 -16.50 -16.39 3.33
C PRO A 136 -17.32 -15.15 2.93
N HIS A 137 -18.62 -15.24 2.74
CA HIS A 137 -19.45 -14.20 2.12
C HIS A 137 -19.25 -12.81 2.73
N LEU A 138 -19.37 -12.69 4.07
CA LEU A 138 -19.17 -11.41 4.75
C LEU A 138 -17.73 -10.91 4.62
N ALA A 139 -16.76 -11.79 4.82
CA ALA A 139 -15.34 -11.41 4.74
C ALA A 139 -14.98 -10.97 3.31
N PHE A 140 -15.47 -11.65 2.28
CA PHE A 140 -15.24 -11.27 0.90
C PHE A 140 -16.02 -10.00 0.50
N ALA A 141 -17.21 -9.78 1.04
CA ALA A 141 -17.92 -8.51 0.86
C ALA A 141 -17.16 -7.34 1.51
N LEU A 142 -16.65 -7.51 2.73
CA LEU A 142 -15.79 -6.50 3.38
C LEU A 142 -14.50 -6.25 2.59
N ALA A 143 -13.91 -7.30 2.01
CA ALA A 143 -12.76 -7.15 1.12
C ALA A 143 -13.12 -6.31 -0.12
N GLY A 144 -14.24 -6.61 -0.78
CA GLY A 144 -14.72 -5.86 -1.93
C GLY A 144 -15.01 -4.39 -1.62
N LEU A 145 -15.67 -4.11 -0.48
CA LEU A 145 -15.88 -2.76 0.02
C LEU A 145 -14.56 -2.00 0.17
N ALA A 146 -13.60 -2.61 0.87
CA ALA A 146 -12.30 -2.00 1.12
C ALA A 146 -11.50 -1.77 -0.16
N PHE A 147 -11.52 -2.70 -1.11
CA PHE A 147 -10.87 -2.52 -2.41
C PHE A 147 -11.55 -1.44 -3.26
N GLY A 148 -12.87 -1.30 -3.19
CA GLY A 148 -13.58 -0.19 -3.82
C GLY A 148 -13.12 1.18 -3.28
N LEU A 149 -12.96 1.30 -1.96
CA LEU A 149 -12.41 2.50 -1.30
C LEU A 149 -10.93 2.72 -1.67
N ALA A 150 -10.12 1.66 -1.75
CA ALA A 150 -8.72 1.76 -2.18
C ALA A 150 -8.61 2.29 -3.62
N ALA A 151 -9.42 1.73 -4.53
CA ALA A 151 -9.51 2.19 -5.92
C ALA A 151 -9.99 3.64 -6.02
N ALA A 152 -10.93 4.05 -5.16
CA ALA A 152 -11.45 5.42 -5.09
C ALA A 152 -10.42 6.44 -4.57
N CYS A 153 -9.35 5.99 -3.93
CA CYS A 153 -8.20 6.83 -3.58
C CYS A 153 -7.18 6.90 -4.73
N LYS A 154 -6.84 5.76 -5.32
CA LYS A 154 -5.87 5.64 -6.42
C LYS A 154 -6.07 4.32 -7.16
N TRP A 155 -6.00 4.31 -8.50
CA TRP A 155 -6.22 3.09 -9.30
C TRP A 155 -5.25 1.95 -8.98
N SER A 156 -4.08 2.23 -8.43
CA SER A 156 -3.18 1.17 -7.91
C SER A 156 -3.81 0.33 -6.78
N GLY A 157 -4.86 0.83 -6.11
CA GLY A 157 -5.67 0.05 -5.17
C GLY A 157 -6.38 -1.16 -5.80
N LEU A 158 -6.56 -1.16 -7.14
CA LEU A 158 -7.13 -2.29 -7.88
C LEU A 158 -6.18 -3.50 -7.97
N PHE A 159 -4.87 -3.32 -7.78
CA PHE A 159 -3.90 -4.41 -7.97
C PHE A 159 -4.14 -5.55 -6.98
N ALA A 160 -4.41 -5.24 -5.71
CA ALA A 160 -4.72 -6.26 -4.71
C ALA A 160 -6.08 -6.94 -4.98
N LEU A 161 -7.08 -6.20 -5.46
CA LEU A 161 -8.35 -6.76 -5.91
C LEU A 161 -8.13 -7.73 -7.08
N ALA A 162 -7.32 -7.36 -8.07
CA ALA A 162 -7.00 -8.23 -9.20
C ALA A 162 -6.34 -9.54 -8.72
N VAL A 163 -5.44 -9.47 -7.75
CA VAL A 163 -4.85 -10.68 -7.11
C VAL A 163 -5.93 -11.56 -6.51
N CYS A 164 -6.88 -11.00 -5.75
CA CYS A 164 -7.99 -11.76 -5.16
C CYS A 164 -8.86 -12.40 -6.23
N ILE A 165 -9.20 -11.68 -7.30
CA ILE A 165 -9.97 -12.18 -8.43
C ILE A 165 -9.26 -13.38 -9.08
N VAL A 166 -7.96 -13.25 -9.36
CA VAL A 166 -7.16 -14.32 -9.96
C VAL A 166 -7.11 -15.55 -9.04
N ILE A 167 -6.89 -15.36 -7.73
CA ILE A 167 -6.85 -16.46 -6.76
C ILE A 167 -8.19 -17.20 -6.73
N VAL A 168 -9.32 -16.48 -6.60
CA VAL A 168 -10.65 -17.12 -6.53
C VAL A 168 -11.00 -17.80 -7.86
N ALA A 169 -10.74 -17.14 -8.99
CA ALA A 169 -10.97 -17.72 -10.30
C ALA A 169 -10.12 -18.99 -10.52
N ALA A 170 -8.83 -18.95 -10.19
CA ALA A 170 -7.95 -20.10 -10.31
C ALA A 170 -8.41 -21.29 -9.45
N ILE A 171 -8.82 -21.03 -8.19
CA ILE A 171 -9.36 -22.08 -7.31
C ILE A 171 -10.63 -22.70 -7.90
N ARG A 172 -11.54 -21.86 -8.41
CA ARG A 172 -12.79 -22.36 -9.01
C ARG A 172 -12.54 -23.17 -10.28
N LEU A 173 -11.66 -22.74 -11.14
CA LEU A 173 -11.27 -23.48 -12.35
C LEU A 173 -10.64 -24.83 -11.98
N MET A 174 -9.72 -24.85 -11.00
CA MET A 174 -9.10 -26.10 -10.56
C MET A 174 -10.07 -27.05 -9.88
N GLN A 175 -11.03 -26.54 -9.10
CA GLN A 175 -12.10 -27.36 -8.51
C GLN A 175 -12.99 -28.00 -9.60
N GLY A 176 -13.37 -27.24 -10.64
CA GLY A 176 -14.14 -27.76 -11.79
C GLY A 176 -13.37 -28.82 -12.56
N TRP A 177 -12.08 -28.64 -12.78
CA TRP A 177 -11.23 -29.62 -13.49
C TRP A 177 -11.04 -30.93 -12.69
N ARG A 178 -10.82 -30.82 -11.36
CA ARG A 178 -10.58 -31.99 -10.51
C ARG A 178 -11.79 -32.91 -10.31
N THR A 179 -13.01 -32.37 -10.41
CA THR A 179 -14.19 -33.23 -10.45
C THR A 179 -14.18 -34.17 -11.66
N GLN A 180 -13.39 -33.84 -12.71
CA GLN A 180 -13.22 -34.66 -13.91
C GLN A 180 -11.98 -35.56 -13.91
N PHE A 181 -10.91 -35.20 -13.16
CA PHE A 181 -9.59 -35.86 -13.21
C PHE A 181 -8.98 -36.00 -11.81
N ALA A 182 -9.65 -36.65 -10.88
CA ALA A 182 -9.22 -36.78 -9.50
C ALA A 182 -7.93 -37.58 -9.32
N ASP A 183 -6.80 -36.90 -9.17
CA ASP A 183 -5.55 -37.46 -8.61
C ASP A 183 -5.33 -36.87 -7.21
N GLY A 184 -5.33 -37.72 -6.19
CA GLY A 184 -5.43 -37.41 -4.78
C GLY A 184 -4.24 -36.71 -4.11
N ARG A 185 -3.60 -35.72 -4.70
CA ARG A 185 -2.57 -34.88 -4.08
C ARG A 185 -3.14 -33.52 -3.70
N ASP A 186 -3.73 -33.48 -2.52
CA ASP A 186 -4.33 -32.26 -1.98
C ASP A 186 -3.28 -31.33 -1.36
N GLY A 187 -3.02 -30.22 -2.02
CA GLY A 187 -2.37 -29.08 -1.38
C GLY A 187 -3.37 -28.29 -0.50
N ASP A 188 -2.93 -27.79 0.65
CA ASP A 188 -3.78 -27.08 1.63
C ASP A 188 -4.51 -25.84 1.09
N TRP A 189 -4.07 -25.26 -0.02
CA TRP A 189 -4.54 -23.97 -0.50
C TRP A 189 -5.72 -24.05 -1.51
N TYR A 190 -6.11 -25.25 -1.98
CA TYR A 190 -7.26 -25.43 -2.84
C TYR A 190 -7.95 -26.78 -2.58
N ARG A 191 -8.42 -26.98 -1.38
CA ARG A 191 -9.14 -28.21 -0.99
C ARG A 191 -10.39 -28.38 -1.85
N PRO A 192 -10.71 -29.59 -2.31
CA PRO A 192 -12.04 -29.89 -2.82
C PRO A 192 -13.08 -29.47 -1.79
N GLY A 193 -14.08 -28.70 -2.22
CA GLY A 193 -15.10 -28.18 -1.31
C GLY A 193 -14.75 -26.92 -0.54
N LEU A 194 -13.62 -26.24 -0.85
CA LEU A 194 -13.38 -24.89 -0.33
C LEU A 194 -14.52 -23.96 -0.79
N TRP A 195 -15.16 -23.30 0.16
CA TRP A 195 -16.28 -22.38 -0.04
C TRP A 195 -17.48 -23.04 -0.77
N PRO A 196 -18.14 -24.09 -0.22
CA PRO A 196 -19.15 -24.87 -0.92
C PRO A 196 -20.36 -24.02 -1.35
N ASP A 197 -20.74 -23.01 -0.55
CA ASP A 197 -21.89 -22.13 -0.81
C ASP A 197 -21.52 -20.84 -1.54
N PHE A 198 -20.23 -20.58 -1.85
CA PHE A 198 -19.78 -19.37 -2.51
C PHE A 198 -19.82 -19.54 -4.03
N ARG A 199 -20.95 -19.17 -4.67
CA ARG A 199 -21.22 -19.34 -6.09
C ARG A 199 -20.70 -18.17 -6.94
N TYR A 200 -20.71 -18.29 -8.27
CA TYR A 200 -20.25 -17.25 -9.20
C TYR A 200 -20.93 -15.90 -9.02
N TYR A 201 -22.22 -15.86 -8.67
CA TYR A 201 -22.91 -14.61 -8.41
C TYR A 201 -22.43 -13.93 -7.13
N HIS A 202 -22.04 -14.68 -6.09
CA HIS A 202 -21.40 -14.10 -4.90
C HIS A 202 -20.02 -13.54 -5.26
N PHE A 203 -19.26 -14.22 -6.11
CA PHE A 203 -18.00 -13.71 -6.62
C PHE A 203 -18.20 -12.39 -7.37
N ALA A 204 -19.14 -12.34 -8.32
CA ALA A 204 -19.45 -11.12 -9.04
C ALA A 204 -19.93 -9.99 -8.10
N ALA A 205 -20.78 -10.32 -7.12
CA ALA A 205 -21.25 -9.34 -6.15
C ALA A 205 -20.11 -8.77 -5.28
N CYS A 206 -19.24 -9.63 -4.72
CA CYS A 206 -18.19 -9.20 -3.79
C CYS A 206 -16.98 -8.55 -4.48
N PHE A 207 -16.56 -9.03 -5.65
CA PHE A 207 -15.29 -8.61 -6.25
C PHE A 207 -15.44 -7.79 -7.54
N VAL A 208 -16.67 -7.59 -8.04
CA VAL A 208 -16.93 -6.75 -9.21
C VAL A 208 -17.94 -5.65 -8.88
N LEU A 209 -19.18 -6.03 -8.52
CA LEU A 209 -20.26 -5.07 -8.34
C LEU A 209 -20.03 -4.15 -7.12
N LEU A 210 -19.75 -4.72 -5.96
CA LEU A 210 -19.56 -3.95 -4.73
C LEU A 210 -18.37 -2.97 -4.83
N PRO A 211 -17.16 -3.38 -5.26
CA PRO A 211 -16.08 -2.43 -5.47
C PRO A 211 -16.42 -1.33 -6.47
N ALA A 212 -17.12 -1.67 -7.57
CA ALA A 212 -17.52 -0.69 -8.59
C ALA A 212 -18.53 0.33 -8.04
N VAL A 213 -19.56 -0.14 -7.31
CA VAL A 213 -20.55 0.74 -6.69
C VAL A 213 -19.90 1.67 -5.68
N VAL A 214 -19.04 1.15 -4.80
CA VAL A 214 -18.31 1.94 -3.80
C VAL A 214 -17.42 2.97 -4.46
N TYR A 215 -16.68 2.58 -5.49
CA TYR A 215 -15.82 3.47 -6.28
C TYR A 215 -16.63 4.60 -6.90
N LEU A 216 -17.70 4.28 -7.63
CA LEU A 216 -18.54 5.28 -8.31
C LEU A 216 -19.27 6.19 -7.33
N ALA A 217 -19.69 5.69 -6.17
CA ALA A 217 -20.36 6.49 -5.15
C ALA A 217 -19.50 7.67 -4.66
N THR A 218 -18.16 7.55 -4.68
CA THR A 218 -17.26 8.64 -4.28
C THR A 218 -17.25 9.83 -5.25
N PHE A 219 -17.70 9.64 -6.47
CA PHE A 219 -17.82 10.72 -7.47
C PHE A 219 -19.13 11.50 -7.35
N VAL A 220 -20.15 10.94 -6.70
CA VAL A 220 -21.47 11.57 -6.56
C VAL A 220 -21.41 12.98 -5.93
N PRO A 221 -20.59 13.24 -4.88
CA PRO A 221 -20.47 14.60 -4.33
C PRO A 221 -19.94 15.65 -5.32
N LEU A 222 -19.24 15.23 -6.39
CA LEU A 222 -18.60 16.13 -7.35
C LEU A 222 -19.42 16.29 -8.65
N HIS A 223 -20.09 15.24 -9.08
CA HIS A 223 -20.76 15.16 -10.39
C HIS A 223 -22.27 14.92 -10.28
N GLY A 224 -22.81 14.79 -9.06
CA GLY A 224 -24.18 14.30 -8.87
C GLY A 224 -24.36 12.88 -9.42
N LEU A 225 -25.60 12.52 -9.76
CA LEU A 225 -25.92 11.22 -10.39
C LEU A 225 -25.90 11.32 -11.94
N SER A 226 -25.21 12.30 -12.51
CA SER A 226 -25.09 12.45 -13.96
C SER A 226 -24.25 11.32 -14.55
N ALA A 227 -24.86 10.45 -15.33
CA ALA A 227 -24.15 9.37 -16.01
C ALA A 227 -23.07 9.91 -16.98
N SER A 228 -23.37 10.99 -17.71
CA SER A 228 -22.39 11.64 -18.60
C SER A 228 -21.21 12.23 -17.83
N GLY A 229 -21.45 12.88 -16.69
CA GLY A 229 -20.40 13.42 -15.83
C GLY A 229 -19.50 12.32 -15.24
N LEU A 230 -20.09 11.20 -14.81
CA LEU A 230 -19.34 10.04 -14.33
C LEU A 230 -18.48 9.41 -15.43
N VAL A 231 -19.02 9.22 -16.64
CA VAL A 231 -18.26 8.67 -17.78
C VAL A 231 -17.13 9.60 -18.18
N GLU A 232 -17.37 10.92 -18.25
CA GLU A 232 -16.34 11.89 -18.60
C GLU A 232 -15.21 11.92 -17.56
N ALA A 233 -15.54 11.83 -16.26
CA ALA A 233 -14.52 11.72 -15.20
C ALA A 233 -13.63 10.48 -15.43
N GLN A 234 -14.21 9.32 -15.78
CA GLN A 234 -13.42 8.10 -16.03
C GLN A 234 -12.53 8.23 -17.27
N ARG A 235 -13.07 8.82 -18.36
CA ARG A 235 -12.29 9.07 -19.59
C ARG A 235 -11.09 9.96 -19.30
N ARG A 236 -11.29 11.01 -18.51
CA ARG A 236 -10.25 11.95 -18.13
C ARG A 236 -9.18 11.29 -17.28
N ILE A 237 -9.55 10.53 -16.24
CA ILE A 237 -8.59 9.75 -15.42
C ILE A 237 -7.79 8.81 -16.34
N PHE A 238 -8.43 8.09 -17.25
CA PHE A 238 -7.77 7.16 -18.15
C PHE A 238 -6.80 7.89 -19.08
N SER A 239 -7.25 8.96 -19.76
CA SER A 239 -6.43 9.77 -20.66
C SER A 239 -5.19 10.31 -19.93
N ASP A 240 -5.38 10.97 -18.78
CA ASP A 240 -4.28 11.60 -18.04
C ASP A 240 -3.22 10.58 -17.54
N ASN A 241 -3.65 9.34 -17.27
CA ASN A 241 -2.72 8.29 -16.87
C ASN A 241 -2.01 7.56 -18.03
N THR A 242 -2.57 7.64 -19.25
CA THR A 242 -2.03 6.90 -20.42
C THR A 242 -1.34 7.79 -21.44
N THR A 243 -1.77 9.04 -21.59
CA THR A 243 -1.28 9.94 -22.64
C THR A 243 -0.28 10.98 -22.15
N THR A 244 -0.18 11.20 -20.84
CA THR A 244 0.78 12.18 -20.31
C THR A 244 2.20 11.62 -20.40
N ALA A 245 2.87 11.93 -21.51
CA ALA A 245 4.31 11.74 -21.65
C ALA A 245 5.02 12.81 -20.80
N ILE A 246 5.32 12.51 -19.55
CA ILE A 246 6.14 13.38 -18.72
C ILE A 246 7.58 13.16 -19.16
N ALA A 247 8.23 14.21 -19.67
CA ALA A 247 9.68 14.22 -19.87
C ALA A 247 10.38 13.81 -18.58
N GLY A 248 11.48 13.06 -18.66
CA GLY A 248 12.12 12.38 -17.56
C GLY A 248 12.18 13.19 -16.26
N HIS A 249 11.71 12.60 -15.18
CA HIS A 249 11.74 13.21 -13.84
C HIS A 249 13.00 12.78 -13.10
N THR A 250 13.64 13.69 -12.36
CA THR A 250 14.92 13.45 -11.66
C THR A 250 14.92 12.22 -10.76
N TYR A 251 13.79 11.91 -10.08
CA TYR A 251 13.65 10.79 -9.14
C TYR A 251 13.00 9.55 -9.75
N MET A 252 12.87 9.52 -11.07
CA MET A 252 12.29 8.38 -11.78
C MET A 252 13.16 7.12 -11.63
N SER A 253 12.52 5.98 -11.43
CA SER A 253 13.20 4.69 -11.32
C SER A 253 12.34 3.56 -11.87
N ALA A 254 12.97 2.57 -12.49
CA ALA A 254 12.27 1.41 -13.01
C ALA A 254 11.91 0.41 -11.89
N TRP A 255 10.76 -0.26 -12.02
CA TRP A 255 10.25 -1.19 -11.01
C TRP A 255 11.26 -2.28 -10.57
N PRO A 256 12.15 -2.85 -11.40
CA PRO A 256 13.10 -3.88 -10.94
C PRO A 256 14.11 -3.35 -9.92
N SER A 257 14.36 -2.03 -9.90
CA SER A 257 15.32 -1.41 -8.99
C SER A 257 14.77 -1.14 -7.59
N TRP A 258 13.43 -1.18 -7.40
CA TRP A 258 12.82 -0.78 -6.13
C TRP A 258 13.15 -1.69 -4.94
N PRO A 259 13.16 -3.04 -5.06
CA PRO A 259 13.55 -3.90 -3.94
C PRO A 259 15.00 -3.70 -3.50
N LEU A 260 15.85 -3.23 -4.40
CA LEU A 260 17.27 -2.94 -4.15
C LEU A 260 17.50 -1.52 -3.61
N LEU A 261 16.46 -0.69 -3.56
CA LEU A 261 16.51 0.70 -3.08
C LEU A 261 17.54 1.54 -3.87
N VAL A 262 17.64 1.33 -5.18
CA VAL A 262 18.67 1.96 -6.00
C VAL A 262 18.53 3.48 -6.04
N ARG A 263 17.30 4.00 -6.11
CA ARG A 263 17.05 5.43 -6.24
C ARG A 263 15.94 5.90 -5.30
N PRO A 264 16.25 6.70 -4.27
CA PRO A 264 15.26 7.29 -3.38
C PRO A 264 14.48 8.40 -4.08
N VAL A 265 13.39 8.84 -3.46
CA VAL A 265 12.66 10.04 -3.87
C VAL A 265 12.83 11.11 -2.81
N TRP A 266 13.42 12.23 -3.19
CA TRP A 266 13.60 13.36 -2.29
C TRP A 266 12.34 14.21 -2.32
N TYR A 267 11.54 14.12 -1.25
CA TYR A 267 10.32 14.88 -1.11
C TYR A 267 10.60 16.32 -0.68
N LEU A 268 11.61 16.51 0.15
CA LEU A 268 12.06 17.80 0.61
C LEU A 268 13.59 17.78 0.79
N PHE A 269 14.21 18.86 0.39
CA PHE A 269 15.60 19.17 0.71
C PHE A 269 15.79 20.68 0.80
N ASP A 270 15.79 21.22 2.01
CA ASP A 270 15.98 22.64 2.29
C ASP A 270 17.28 22.85 3.07
N LYS A 271 18.12 23.75 2.60
CA LYS A 271 19.29 24.23 3.35
C LYS A 271 18.84 25.24 4.40
N ILE A 272 19.31 25.06 5.64
CA ILE A 272 19.03 25.94 6.77
C ILE A 272 20.36 26.48 7.27
N GLY A 273 20.72 27.70 6.85
CA GLY A 273 22.08 28.25 7.05
C GLY A 273 23.14 27.46 6.30
N ASP A 274 24.38 27.50 6.80
CA ASP A 274 25.53 26.96 6.05
C ASP A 274 25.72 25.46 6.20
N ASP A 275 25.34 24.84 7.32
CA ASP A 275 25.66 23.44 7.65
C ASP A 275 24.46 22.56 8.00
N ARG A 276 23.26 23.10 8.03
CA ARG A 276 22.06 22.35 8.43
C ARG A 276 21.08 22.21 7.28
N ILE A 277 20.34 21.10 7.33
CA ILE A 277 19.28 20.81 6.35
C ILE A 277 18.00 20.34 7.04
N ALA A 278 16.89 20.54 6.37
CA ALA A 278 15.63 19.82 6.59
C ALA A 278 15.37 18.93 5.40
N ALA A 279 15.36 17.62 5.60
CA ALA A 279 15.17 16.66 4.52
C ALA A 279 14.01 15.69 4.80
N VAL A 280 13.28 15.34 3.74
CA VAL A 280 12.35 14.21 3.72
C VAL A 280 12.69 13.36 2.51
N VAL A 281 13.40 12.28 2.75
CA VAL A 281 13.82 11.33 1.73
C VAL A 281 13.01 10.05 1.89
N LEU A 282 12.25 9.68 0.88
CA LEU A 282 11.57 8.40 0.83
C LEU A 282 12.51 7.35 0.26
N LEU A 283 12.92 6.39 1.08
CA LEU A 283 13.81 5.32 0.67
C LEU A 283 13.28 3.93 1.08
N GLY A 284 12.91 3.76 2.33
CA GLY A 284 12.65 2.47 2.97
C GLY A 284 13.79 2.10 3.91
N ASN A 285 13.52 1.13 4.79
CA ASN A 285 14.52 0.61 5.72
C ASN A 285 15.32 -0.52 5.03
N PRO A 286 16.62 -0.35 4.74
CA PRO A 286 17.43 -1.37 4.07
C PRO A 286 17.46 -2.69 4.86
N VAL A 287 17.51 -2.64 6.20
CA VAL A 287 17.49 -3.83 7.07
C VAL A 287 16.24 -4.68 6.79
N VAL A 288 15.08 -4.03 6.68
CA VAL A 288 13.80 -4.71 6.45
C VAL A 288 13.71 -5.22 5.01
N LEU A 289 13.97 -4.34 4.04
CA LEU A 289 13.69 -4.63 2.63
C LEU A 289 14.71 -5.60 2.02
N TRP A 290 15.99 -5.49 2.36
CA TRP A 290 16.99 -6.45 1.86
C TRP A 290 16.90 -7.80 2.56
N ALA A 291 16.61 -7.86 3.86
CA ALA A 291 16.35 -9.14 4.54
C ALA A 291 15.08 -9.83 4.03
N ALA A 292 14.13 -9.08 3.48
CA ALA A 292 12.92 -9.66 2.88
C ALA A 292 13.22 -10.45 1.60
N LEU A 293 14.26 -10.12 0.83
CA LEU A 293 14.58 -10.82 -0.42
C LEU A 293 14.86 -12.32 -0.21
N PRO A 294 15.80 -12.73 0.66
CA PRO A 294 15.96 -14.15 1.00
C PRO A 294 14.72 -14.74 1.69
N ALA A 295 13.97 -13.96 2.48
CA ALA A 295 12.74 -14.45 3.09
C ALA A 295 11.68 -14.80 2.03
N LEU A 296 11.52 -13.99 0.99
CA LEU A 296 10.62 -14.28 -0.13
C LEU A 296 11.05 -15.53 -0.92
N ALA A 297 12.36 -15.73 -1.11
CA ALA A 297 12.89 -16.95 -1.74
C ALA A 297 12.55 -18.21 -0.91
N ILE A 298 12.61 -18.12 0.43
CA ILE A 298 12.19 -19.20 1.32
C ILE A 298 10.68 -19.42 1.24
N CYS A 299 9.85 -18.35 1.21
CA CYS A 299 8.41 -18.47 0.99
C CYS A 299 8.11 -19.18 -0.34
N LEU A 300 8.82 -18.83 -1.42
CA LEU A 300 8.66 -19.45 -2.72
C LEU A 300 9.01 -20.94 -2.68
N ARG A 301 10.14 -21.30 -2.07
CA ARG A 301 10.52 -22.69 -1.85
C ARG A 301 9.43 -23.46 -1.09
N ASP A 302 8.95 -22.89 0.00
CA ASP A 302 7.95 -23.58 0.84
C ASP A 302 6.60 -23.71 0.10
N TRP A 303 6.20 -22.73 -0.69
CA TRP A 303 5.03 -22.86 -1.55
C TRP A 303 5.21 -23.97 -2.60
N ILE A 304 6.35 -24.02 -3.28
CA ILE A 304 6.61 -25.03 -4.34
C ILE A 304 6.69 -26.44 -3.74
N VAL A 305 7.41 -26.60 -2.64
CA VAL A 305 7.73 -27.92 -2.07
C VAL A 305 6.58 -28.46 -1.18
N THR A 306 6.04 -27.59 -0.33
CA THR A 306 5.08 -28.00 0.72
C THR A 306 3.66 -27.51 0.46
N ARG A 307 3.43 -26.74 -0.62
CA ARG A 307 2.12 -26.19 -1.01
C ARG A 307 1.41 -25.40 0.11
N ARG A 308 2.14 -24.75 0.98
CA ARG A 308 1.61 -23.98 2.10
C ARG A 308 0.83 -22.75 1.63
N ALA A 309 -0.42 -22.63 2.08
CA ALA A 309 -1.30 -21.50 1.76
C ALA A 309 -0.79 -20.16 2.30
N ASP A 310 -0.19 -20.15 3.51
CA ASP A 310 0.38 -18.94 4.12
C ASP A 310 1.57 -18.40 3.31
N ALA A 311 2.46 -19.26 2.85
CA ALA A 311 3.56 -18.88 1.97
C ALA A 311 3.04 -18.34 0.62
N PHE A 312 2.05 -19.01 0.03
CA PHE A 312 1.40 -18.57 -1.20
C PHE A 312 0.76 -17.17 -1.06
N LEU A 313 -0.01 -16.92 0.00
CA LEU A 313 -0.67 -15.64 0.22
C LEU A 313 0.34 -14.49 0.42
N VAL A 314 1.43 -14.75 1.15
CA VAL A 314 2.52 -13.77 1.31
C VAL A 314 3.11 -13.41 -0.06
N LEU A 315 3.42 -14.40 -0.89
CA LEU A 315 3.98 -14.18 -2.23
C LEU A 315 2.98 -13.47 -3.16
N ALA A 316 1.71 -13.89 -3.14
CA ALA A 316 0.67 -13.34 -4.01
C ALA A 316 0.47 -11.83 -3.75
N PHE A 317 0.39 -11.42 -2.49
CA PHE A 317 0.18 -10.01 -2.14
C PHE A 317 1.47 -9.18 -2.08
N TYR A 318 2.64 -9.81 -2.08
CA TYR A 318 3.89 -9.09 -2.36
C TYR A 318 4.10 -8.89 -3.85
N PHE A 319 4.09 -9.98 -4.62
CA PHE A 319 4.41 -9.93 -6.05
C PHE A 319 3.27 -9.39 -6.91
N GLY A 320 2.01 -9.61 -6.56
CA GLY A 320 0.89 -9.16 -7.37
C GLY A 320 0.86 -7.64 -7.57
N PRO A 321 0.79 -6.82 -6.51
CA PRO A 321 0.85 -5.37 -6.65
C PRO A 321 2.19 -4.85 -7.20
N TYR A 322 3.30 -5.54 -6.93
CA TYR A 322 4.63 -5.18 -7.44
C TYR A 322 4.77 -5.43 -8.94
N LEU A 323 4.43 -6.65 -9.40
CA LEU A 323 4.55 -7.02 -10.81
C LEU A 323 3.47 -6.39 -11.69
N ALA A 324 2.39 -5.87 -11.12
CA ALA A 324 1.42 -5.08 -11.87
C ALA A 324 2.08 -3.89 -12.59
N TRP A 325 3.13 -3.31 -12.02
CA TRP A 325 3.89 -2.23 -12.65
C TRP A 325 4.71 -2.69 -13.87
N ALA A 326 5.06 -3.97 -13.94
CA ALA A 326 5.71 -4.55 -15.13
C ALA A 326 4.75 -4.71 -16.32
N LEU A 327 3.45 -4.83 -16.05
CA LEU A 327 2.42 -5.04 -17.05
C LEU A 327 1.84 -3.73 -17.59
N LEU A 328 2.05 -2.62 -16.89
CA LEU A 328 1.54 -1.32 -17.31
C LEU A 328 2.53 -0.65 -18.27
N PRO A 329 2.07 -0.12 -19.41
CA PRO A 329 2.90 0.61 -20.35
C PRO A 329 3.20 2.02 -19.84
N ARG A 330 3.77 2.12 -18.62
CA ARG A 330 4.06 3.39 -17.96
C ARG A 330 5.56 3.63 -17.92
N THR A 331 6.01 4.72 -18.54
CA THR A 331 7.41 5.12 -18.55
C THR A 331 7.85 5.77 -17.23
N LEU A 332 6.91 6.43 -16.53
CA LEU A 332 7.16 7.15 -15.28
C LEU A 332 6.91 6.24 -14.08
N GLY A 333 7.96 5.84 -13.40
CA GLY A 333 7.92 5.04 -12.16
C GLY A 333 8.68 5.72 -11.03
N PHE A 334 8.25 5.49 -9.79
CA PHE A 334 8.89 6.00 -8.59
C PHE A 334 8.94 4.95 -7.49
N LEU A 335 9.94 5.02 -6.64
CA LEU A 335 10.12 4.07 -5.53
C LEU A 335 8.89 3.94 -4.61
N TYR A 336 8.10 5.01 -4.43
CA TYR A 336 6.91 4.93 -3.56
C TYR A 336 5.79 4.03 -4.13
N TYR A 337 5.82 3.67 -5.41
CA TYR A 337 4.92 2.66 -5.96
C TYR A 337 5.18 1.25 -5.40
N TYR A 338 6.36 1.04 -4.83
CA TYR A 338 6.72 -0.20 -4.15
C TYR A 338 6.09 -0.33 -2.74
N LEU A 339 5.48 0.72 -2.19
CA LEU A 339 4.96 0.78 -0.83
C LEU A 339 4.06 -0.42 -0.43
N PRO A 340 3.11 -0.90 -1.24
CA PRO A 340 2.31 -2.07 -0.88
C PRO A 340 3.14 -3.33 -0.70
N ALA A 341 4.04 -3.63 -1.63
CA ALA A 341 4.94 -4.78 -1.56
C ALA A 341 5.94 -4.65 -0.41
N ALA A 342 6.54 -3.46 -0.23
CA ALA A 342 7.45 -3.16 0.87
C ALA A 342 6.78 -3.35 2.25
N THR A 343 5.47 -3.07 2.37
CA THR A 343 4.71 -3.33 3.59
C THR A 343 4.52 -4.84 3.80
N PHE A 344 4.21 -5.59 2.74
CA PHE A 344 4.08 -7.05 2.79
C PHE A 344 5.39 -7.79 3.07
N ALA A 345 6.54 -7.18 2.82
CA ALA A 345 7.85 -7.71 3.19
C ALA A 345 7.95 -8.06 4.69
N SER A 346 7.26 -7.30 5.55
CA SER A 346 7.19 -7.56 7.00
C SER A 346 6.58 -8.93 7.32
N LEU A 347 5.56 -9.34 6.58
CA LEU A 347 4.89 -10.65 6.75
C LEU A 347 5.77 -11.80 6.26
N ALA A 348 6.52 -11.60 5.17
CA ALA A 348 7.50 -12.58 4.69
C ALA A 348 8.62 -12.82 5.71
N LEU A 349 9.14 -11.77 6.31
CA LEU A 349 10.15 -11.86 7.37
C LEU A 349 9.62 -12.62 8.57
N VAL A 350 8.44 -12.29 9.07
CA VAL A 350 7.84 -13.01 10.22
C VAL A 350 7.55 -14.46 9.87
N TYR A 351 7.09 -14.75 8.64
CA TYR A 351 6.89 -16.13 8.19
C TYR A 351 8.17 -16.96 8.34
N VAL A 352 9.31 -16.44 7.89
CA VAL A 352 10.60 -17.13 7.93
C VAL A 352 11.15 -17.21 9.36
N LEU A 353 11.13 -16.11 10.12
CA LEU A 353 11.66 -16.04 11.49
C LEU A 353 10.89 -16.92 12.48
N ARG A 354 9.71 -17.41 12.10
CA ARG A 354 8.90 -18.34 12.90
C ARG A 354 8.95 -19.79 12.38
N ARG A 355 9.71 -20.04 11.35
CA ARG A 355 9.76 -21.34 10.69
C ARG A 355 10.46 -22.39 11.57
N GLY A 356 9.89 -23.61 11.63
CA GLY A 356 10.46 -24.71 12.40
C GLY A 356 10.57 -24.40 13.90
N ASN A 357 11.70 -24.78 14.48
CA ASN A 357 12.01 -24.55 15.89
C ASN A 357 12.78 -23.25 16.14
N SER A 358 12.66 -22.25 15.25
CA SER A 358 13.34 -20.97 15.45
C SER A 358 13.01 -20.38 16.82
N PRO A 359 14.03 -19.99 17.62
CA PRO A 359 13.78 -19.43 18.94
C PRO A 359 13.01 -18.12 18.85
N ARG A 360 12.04 -17.93 19.76
CA ARG A 360 11.16 -16.74 19.75
C ARG A 360 11.93 -15.42 19.86
N TRP A 361 13.08 -15.43 20.56
CA TRP A 361 13.90 -14.23 20.70
C TRP A 361 14.44 -13.71 19.38
N LEU A 362 14.68 -14.58 18.37
CA LEU A 362 15.19 -14.18 17.06
C LEU A 362 14.25 -13.22 16.34
N LEU A 363 12.93 -13.45 16.44
CA LEU A 363 11.91 -12.55 15.90
C LEU A 363 12.00 -11.16 16.53
N TRP A 364 12.10 -11.10 17.85
CA TRP A 364 12.16 -9.82 18.56
C TRP A 364 13.52 -9.13 18.42
N ALA A 365 14.60 -9.89 18.30
CA ALA A 365 15.90 -9.35 17.94
C ALA A 365 15.87 -8.67 16.55
N PHE A 366 15.21 -9.30 15.57
CA PHE A 366 15.04 -8.67 14.27
C PHE A 366 14.20 -7.40 14.35
N VAL A 367 13.12 -7.39 15.13
CA VAL A 367 12.33 -6.17 15.40
C VAL A 367 13.20 -5.05 15.98
N ALA A 368 14.08 -5.38 16.93
CA ALA A 368 15.00 -4.42 17.51
C ALA A 368 16.02 -3.86 16.48
N VAL A 369 16.55 -4.73 15.60
CA VAL A 369 17.47 -4.30 14.52
C VAL A 369 16.73 -3.45 13.49
N ALA A 370 15.50 -3.78 13.14
CA ALA A 370 14.65 -2.95 12.26
C ALA A 370 14.37 -1.58 12.89
N CYS A 371 14.12 -1.54 14.20
CA CYS A 371 13.96 -0.28 14.96
C CYS A 371 15.23 0.57 14.93
N ALA A 372 16.41 -0.04 15.15
CA ALA A 372 17.68 0.67 15.08
C ALA A 372 17.95 1.24 13.68
N GLY A 373 17.70 0.45 12.62
CA GLY A 373 17.80 0.93 11.23
C GLY A 373 16.86 2.09 10.92
N PHE A 374 15.61 2.03 11.42
CA PHE A 374 14.66 3.12 11.30
C PHE A 374 15.14 4.38 12.04
N ALA A 375 15.61 4.23 13.29
CA ALA A 375 16.11 5.34 14.10
C ALA A 375 17.31 6.03 13.43
N ALA A 376 18.21 5.25 12.82
CA ALA A 376 19.35 5.81 12.07
C ALA A 376 18.90 6.66 10.87
N MET A 377 17.79 6.31 10.21
CA MET A 377 17.28 7.07 9.06
C MET A 377 16.31 8.20 9.43
N LEU A 378 15.93 8.33 10.70
CA LEU A 378 14.95 9.31 11.14
C LEU A 378 15.35 10.77 10.83
N PRO A 379 16.64 11.17 10.93
CA PRO A 379 17.08 12.53 10.60
C PRO A 379 16.75 12.99 9.18
N ILE A 380 16.68 12.07 8.23
CA ILE A 380 16.39 12.36 6.81
C ILE A 380 14.94 12.04 6.42
N SER A 381 14.09 11.68 7.38
CA SER A 381 12.74 11.16 7.10
C SER A 381 11.59 12.07 7.53
N ALA A 382 11.87 13.12 8.28
CA ALA A 382 10.82 13.87 8.98
C ALA A 382 11.02 15.39 9.02
N ALA A 383 11.87 15.93 8.15
CA ALA A 383 12.21 17.35 8.10
C ALA A 383 12.66 17.92 9.47
N PHE A 384 13.36 17.12 10.29
CA PHE A 384 13.90 17.63 11.54
C PHE A 384 14.90 18.75 11.28
N VAL A 385 14.59 19.92 11.83
CA VAL A 385 15.48 21.08 11.78
C VAL A 385 16.72 20.77 12.61
N GLY A 386 17.88 20.77 11.96
CA GLY A 386 19.17 20.58 12.65
C GLY A 386 19.94 19.34 12.25
N THR A 387 19.50 18.58 11.27
CA THR A 387 20.35 17.55 10.65
C THR A 387 21.53 18.24 9.97
N SER A 388 22.79 17.88 10.35
CA SER A 388 23.96 18.42 9.68
C SER A 388 24.13 17.83 8.28
N MET A 389 24.74 18.58 7.37
CA MET A 389 25.06 18.10 6.03
C MET A 389 25.96 16.85 6.11
N GLU A 390 26.88 16.80 7.05
CA GLU A 390 27.73 15.64 7.28
C GLU A 390 26.90 14.39 7.64
N THR A 391 25.92 14.51 8.57
CA THR A 391 25.03 13.40 8.94
C THR A 391 24.21 12.95 7.73
N PHE A 392 23.69 13.90 6.94
CA PHE A 392 22.95 13.56 5.72
C PHE A 392 23.81 12.74 4.75
N VAL A 393 25.02 13.21 4.42
CA VAL A 393 25.92 12.52 3.49
C VAL A 393 26.30 11.13 4.03
N ARG A 394 26.58 10.99 5.33
CA ARG A 394 26.88 9.66 5.94
C ARG A 394 25.71 8.66 5.81
N LEU A 395 24.47 9.12 5.77
CA LEU A 395 23.30 8.28 5.60
C LEU A 395 23.04 7.90 4.13
N MET A 396 23.65 8.60 3.18
CA MET A 396 23.60 8.28 1.75
C MET A 396 24.61 7.17 1.45
N LEU A 397 24.25 5.90 1.73
CA LEU A 397 25.15 4.75 1.63
C LEU A 397 25.65 4.49 0.21
N PHE A 398 24.93 4.94 -0.80
CA PHE A 398 25.26 4.78 -2.21
C PHE A 398 25.25 6.12 -2.93
N GLN A 399 26.12 6.27 -3.91
CA GLN A 399 26.14 7.46 -4.76
C GLN A 399 24.82 7.70 -5.49
N SER A 400 24.08 6.64 -5.80
CA SER A 400 22.77 6.72 -6.42
C SER A 400 21.66 7.27 -5.52
N TRP A 401 21.96 7.46 -4.22
CA TRP A 401 21.03 8.05 -3.26
C TRP A 401 21.17 9.57 -3.17
N ILE A 402 22.26 10.12 -3.72
CA ILE A 402 22.55 11.57 -3.79
C ILE A 402 22.03 12.16 -5.15
#